data_9d17c49e0953d323ae038d9b4b6fd43b
#
_entry.id   9d17c49e0953d323ae038d9b4b6fd43b
#
_cell.length_a   1.000
_cell.length_b   1.000
_cell.length_c   1.000
_cell.angle_alpha   90.00
_cell.angle_beta   90.00
_cell.angle_gamma   90.00
#
_symmetry.space_group_name_H-M   'P 1'
#
loop_
_entity.id
_entity.type
_entity.pdbx_description
1 polymer ?
#
loop_
_entity_poly.entity_id
_entity_poly.type
_entity_poly.pdbx_seq_one_letter_code
_entity_poly.pdbx_strand_id
1 'polypeptide(L)'
;AMVFQNYALYPHMTVYENMAFPLKLRKRPKSEIDKAVREAAEILDITQYLDRKPKALSGGQRQRVAIARAIAISPELLICDEATGALDVSVQNQIAQLLVDLIEEQNMGCIFIGHDLAFVRSVTQRIAVMYLGGIVELIDSEYLEQECRHPYTKALLNSIFDVYCDQKEEIQLLKGEPPSPLQLQSGCPFAKRCKSCMEQCKESLPQLKEVSAGHFVACFLTGQTSHREEQ
;
A
#
# COMPACT_ATOMS: atom_id res chain seq x y z
N ALA A 1 -13.30 -1.30 -6.19
CA ALA A 1 -13.75 -0.59 -4.98
C ALA A 1 -12.55 0.03 -4.26
N MET A 2 -12.79 0.94 -3.31
CA MET A 2 -11.72 1.61 -2.56
C MET A 2 -12.07 1.73 -1.08
N VAL A 3 -11.09 1.43 -0.23
CA VAL A 3 -11.14 1.60 1.23
C VAL A 3 -10.14 2.68 1.61
N PHE A 4 -10.59 3.69 2.35
CA PHE A 4 -9.80 4.87 2.71
C PHE A 4 -9.34 4.80 4.17
N GLN A 5 -8.25 5.48 4.50
CA GLN A 5 -7.68 5.61 5.84
C GLN A 5 -8.70 6.12 6.88
N ASN A 6 -9.52 7.09 6.52
CA ASN A 6 -10.52 7.71 7.39
C ASN A 6 -11.89 7.00 7.36
N TYR A 7 -11.94 5.75 6.84
CA TYR A 7 -13.13 4.91 6.68
C TYR A 7 -14.17 5.47 5.69
N ALA A 8 -14.24 6.78 5.50
CA ALA A 8 -15.20 7.51 4.66
C ALA A 8 -16.66 7.04 4.85
N LEU A 9 -17.06 6.75 6.10
CA LEU A 9 -18.43 6.36 6.45
C LEU A 9 -19.30 7.59 6.61
N TYR A 10 -20.55 7.50 6.15
CA TYR A 10 -21.56 8.53 6.34
C TYR A 10 -22.04 8.53 7.80
N PRO A 11 -21.78 9.57 8.60
CA PRO A 11 -22.00 9.52 10.05
C PRO A 11 -23.47 9.51 10.45
N HIS A 12 -24.37 9.97 9.58
CA HIS A 12 -25.81 10.03 9.79
C HIS A 12 -26.52 8.72 9.44
N MET A 13 -25.88 7.84 8.65
CA MET A 13 -26.38 6.54 8.23
C MET A 13 -26.00 5.45 9.23
N THR A 14 -26.82 4.40 9.33
CA THR A 14 -26.47 3.16 10.03
C THR A 14 -25.38 2.40 9.27
N VAL A 15 -24.82 1.34 9.88
CA VAL A 15 -23.88 0.42 9.22
C VAL A 15 -24.53 -0.19 7.98
N TYR A 16 -25.75 -0.72 8.14
CA TYR A 16 -26.52 -1.27 7.02
C TYR A 16 -26.67 -0.26 5.87
N GLU A 17 -27.06 0.98 6.18
CA GLU A 17 -27.26 2.02 5.19
C GLU A 17 -25.95 2.42 4.48
N ASN A 18 -24.83 2.47 5.21
CA ASN A 18 -23.50 2.71 4.63
C ASN A 18 -23.13 1.61 3.64
N MET A 19 -23.33 0.34 4.00
CA MET A 19 -23.03 -0.81 3.14
C MET A 19 -23.97 -0.88 1.94
N ALA A 20 -25.26 -0.58 2.13
CA ALA A 20 -26.27 -0.59 1.07
C ALA A 20 -26.11 0.58 0.07
N PHE A 21 -25.46 1.68 0.46
CA PHE A 21 -25.39 2.92 -0.32
C PHE A 21 -24.87 2.72 -1.76
N PRO A 22 -23.71 2.07 -2.00
CA PRO A 22 -23.21 1.88 -3.35
C PRO A 22 -24.12 0.99 -4.22
N LEU A 23 -24.81 0.02 -3.62
CA LEU A 23 -25.76 -0.84 -4.32
C LEU A 23 -27.06 -0.08 -4.70
N LYS A 24 -27.52 0.82 -3.82
CA LYS A 24 -28.65 1.73 -4.12
C LYS A 24 -28.32 2.67 -5.28
N LEU A 25 -27.09 3.21 -5.33
CA LEU A 25 -26.65 4.04 -6.44
C LEU A 25 -26.63 3.27 -7.78
N ARG A 26 -26.33 1.99 -7.74
CA ARG A 26 -26.42 1.08 -8.90
C ARG A 26 -27.85 0.61 -9.20
N LYS A 27 -28.85 1.13 -8.48
CA LYS A 27 -30.27 0.81 -8.66
C LYS A 27 -30.60 -0.69 -8.56
N ARG A 28 -29.87 -1.45 -7.71
CA ARG A 28 -30.15 -2.86 -7.49
C ARG A 28 -31.48 -3.06 -6.76
N PRO A 29 -32.18 -4.18 -6.98
CA PRO A 29 -33.40 -4.54 -6.24
C PRO A 29 -33.13 -4.63 -4.73
N LYS A 30 -34.14 -4.26 -3.92
CA LYS A 30 -34.02 -4.29 -2.45
C LYS A 30 -33.62 -5.67 -1.89
N SER A 31 -34.14 -6.76 -2.47
CA SER A 31 -33.79 -8.13 -2.07
C SER A 31 -32.31 -8.45 -2.31
N GLU A 32 -31.73 -8.02 -3.44
CA GLU A 32 -30.32 -8.19 -3.74
C GLU A 32 -29.46 -7.36 -2.80
N ILE A 33 -29.88 -6.12 -2.49
CA ILE A 33 -29.18 -5.24 -1.54
C ILE A 33 -29.12 -5.87 -0.16
N ASP A 34 -30.26 -6.35 0.37
CA ASP A 34 -30.31 -6.97 1.71
C ASP A 34 -29.43 -8.22 1.76
N LYS A 35 -29.48 -9.07 0.74
CA LYS A 35 -28.65 -10.26 0.63
C LYS A 35 -27.15 -9.90 0.65
N ALA A 36 -26.71 -9.03 -0.24
CA ALA A 36 -25.29 -8.64 -0.36
C ALA A 36 -24.76 -7.96 0.92
N VAL A 37 -25.57 -7.11 1.55
CA VAL A 37 -25.20 -6.46 2.82
C VAL A 37 -25.01 -7.47 3.93
N ARG A 38 -25.93 -8.45 4.08
CA ARG A 38 -25.84 -9.49 5.13
C ARG A 38 -24.66 -10.42 4.90
N GLU A 39 -24.47 -10.90 3.67
CA GLU A 39 -23.30 -11.72 3.31
C GLU A 39 -21.98 -11.01 3.63
N ALA A 40 -21.84 -9.75 3.21
CA ALA A 40 -20.63 -8.98 3.53
C ALA A 40 -20.48 -8.69 5.04
N ALA A 41 -21.59 -8.55 5.78
CA ALA A 41 -21.55 -8.36 7.22
C ALA A 41 -21.17 -9.63 7.98
N GLU A 42 -21.56 -10.80 7.49
CA GLU A 42 -21.15 -12.11 8.04
C GLU A 42 -19.67 -12.34 7.83
N ILE A 43 -19.15 -12.14 6.61
CA ILE A 43 -17.72 -12.28 6.29
C ILE A 43 -16.85 -11.42 7.22
N LEU A 44 -17.30 -10.20 7.53
CA LEU A 44 -16.54 -9.24 8.36
C LEU A 44 -16.86 -9.32 9.87
N ASP A 45 -17.73 -10.25 10.30
CA ASP A 45 -18.20 -10.38 11.69
C ASP A 45 -18.75 -9.06 12.27
N ILE A 46 -19.63 -8.39 11.53
CA ILE A 46 -20.25 -7.12 11.92
C ILE A 46 -21.79 -7.13 11.89
N THR A 47 -22.41 -8.30 11.74
CA THR A 47 -23.86 -8.45 11.66
C THR A 47 -24.58 -7.81 12.86
N GLN A 48 -24.03 -7.93 14.05
CA GLN A 48 -24.55 -7.36 15.30
C GLN A 48 -24.50 -5.83 15.37
N TYR A 49 -23.83 -5.18 14.38
CA TYR A 49 -23.66 -3.71 14.35
C TYR A 49 -24.49 -3.03 13.26
N LEU A 50 -25.24 -3.77 12.44
CA LEU A 50 -25.95 -3.25 11.26
C LEU A 50 -26.86 -2.06 11.57
N ASP A 51 -27.51 -2.04 12.75
CA ASP A 51 -28.40 -0.96 13.17
C ASP A 51 -27.68 0.21 13.88
N ARG A 52 -26.37 0.08 14.13
CA ARG A 52 -25.59 1.13 14.81
C ARG A 52 -25.13 2.19 13.82
N LYS A 53 -24.87 3.40 14.35
CA LYS A 53 -24.21 4.47 13.60
C LYS A 53 -22.70 4.42 13.81
N PRO A 54 -21.87 4.93 12.88
CA PRO A 54 -20.40 4.88 12.95
C PRO A 54 -19.81 5.43 14.24
N LYS A 55 -20.42 6.44 14.86
CA LYS A 55 -19.97 7.01 16.13
C LYS A 55 -20.01 6.04 17.33
N ALA A 56 -20.84 4.98 17.24
CA ALA A 56 -20.97 3.97 18.26
C ALA A 56 -20.05 2.75 18.04
N LEU A 57 -19.06 2.86 17.15
CA LEU A 57 -18.13 1.80 16.77
C LEU A 57 -16.70 2.18 17.14
N SER A 58 -15.86 1.17 17.47
CA SER A 58 -14.42 1.32 17.61
C SER A 58 -13.74 1.59 16.23
N GLY A 59 -12.45 1.95 16.21
CA GLY A 59 -11.68 2.12 14.99
C GLY A 59 -11.69 0.88 14.11
N GLY A 60 -11.34 -0.28 14.68
CA GLY A 60 -11.35 -1.56 13.96
C GLY A 60 -12.73 -1.96 13.44
N GLN A 61 -13.79 -1.72 14.22
CA GLN A 61 -15.17 -1.97 13.76
C GLN A 61 -15.55 -1.07 12.58
N ARG A 62 -15.19 0.23 12.62
CA ARG A 62 -15.40 1.14 11.48
C ARG A 62 -14.65 0.69 10.24
N GLN A 63 -13.42 0.18 10.41
CA GLN A 63 -12.63 -0.36 9.30
C GLN A 63 -13.31 -1.58 8.68
N ARG A 64 -13.78 -2.54 9.49
CA ARG A 64 -14.54 -3.70 9.00
C ARG A 64 -15.78 -3.26 8.21
N VAL A 65 -16.51 -2.24 8.67
CA VAL A 65 -17.65 -1.67 7.94
C VAL A 65 -17.23 -1.04 6.60
N ALA A 66 -16.09 -0.35 6.54
CA ALA A 66 -15.60 0.24 5.31
C ALA A 66 -15.21 -0.83 4.28
N ILE A 67 -14.57 -1.91 4.72
CA ILE A 67 -14.25 -3.08 3.90
C ILE A 67 -15.54 -3.77 3.44
N ALA A 68 -16.48 -4.06 4.36
CA ALA A 68 -17.76 -4.68 4.04
C ALA A 68 -18.54 -3.88 2.99
N ARG A 69 -18.57 -2.55 3.10
CA ARG A 69 -19.15 -1.67 2.08
C ARG A 69 -18.47 -1.81 0.72
N ALA A 70 -17.16 -1.97 0.70
CA ALA A 70 -16.40 -2.11 -0.53
C ALA A 70 -16.62 -3.47 -1.20
N ILE A 71 -16.72 -4.56 -0.43
CA ILE A 71 -16.91 -5.92 -0.98
C ILE A 71 -18.38 -6.23 -1.30
N ALA A 72 -19.35 -5.58 -0.65
CA ALA A 72 -20.77 -5.80 -0.92
C ALA A 72 -21.17 -5.61 -2.41
N ILE A 73 -20.36 -4.88 -3.18
CA ILE A 73 -20.58 -4.69 -4.61
C ILE A 73 -19.86 -5.73 -5.48
N SER A 74 -19.24 -6.76 -4.89
CA SER A 74 -18.45 -7.80 -5.54
C SER A 74 -17.44 -7.22 -6.54
N PRO A 75 -16.43 -6.47 -6.08
CA PRO A 75 -15.49 -5.80 -6.98
C PRO A 75 -14.45 -6.77 -7.53
N GLU A 76 -14.01 -6.58 -8.77
CA GLU A 76 -12.87 -7.29 -9.35
C GLU A 76 -11.52 -6.80 -8.80
N LEU A 77 -11.47 -5.52 -8.37
CA LEU A 77 -10.29 -4.87 -7.82
C LEU A 77 -10.64 -4.10 -6.55
N LEU A 78 -9.90 -4.34 -5.47
CA LEU A 78 -9.94 -3.59 -4.22
C LEU A 78 -8.69 -2.71 -4.09
N ILE A 79 -8.86 -1.41 -3.82
CA ILE A 79 -7.77 -0.49 -3.52
C ILE A 79 -7.86 -0.13 -2.05
N CYS A 80 -6.82 -0.44 -1.29
CA CYS A 80 -6.69 -0.13 0.14
C CYS A 80 -5.69 1.02 0.31
N ASP A 81 -6.20 2.22 0.57
CA ASP A 81 -5.40 3.43 0.75
C ASP A 81 -5.20 3.70 2.24
N GLU A 82 -4.01 3.35 2.76
CA GLU A 82 -3.65 3.39 4.19
C GLU A 82 -4.72 2.77 5.10
N ALA A 83 -5.39 1.73 4.61
CA ALA A 83 -6.58 1.14 5.23
C ALA A 83 -6.37 0.66 6.67
N THR A 84 -5.14 0.54 7.15
CA THR A 84 -4.80 0.05 8.49
C THR A 84 -4.02 1.05 9.34
N GLY A 85 -3.56 2.16 8.77
CA GLY A 85 -2.63 3.10 9.42
C GLY A 85 -3.16 3.82 10.67
N ALA A 86 -4.48 3.84 10.88
CA ALA A 86 -5.11 4.47 12.05
C ALA A 86 -5.44 3.47 13.18
N LEU A 87 -5.00 2.22 13.08
CA LEU A 87 -5.29 1.13 14.01
C LEU A 87 -4.05 0.77 14.82
N ASP A 88 -4.25 0.21 16.01
CA ASP A 88 -3.17 -0.43 16.75
C ASP A 88 -2.65 -1.69 16.01
N VAL A 89 -1.40 -2.07 16.27
CA VAL A 89 -0.69 -3.14 15.54
C VAL A 89 -1.46 -4.48 15.57
N SER A 90 -2.10 -4.80 16.70
CA SER A 90 -2.86 -6.04 16.83
C SER A 90 -4.09 -6.07 15.92
N VAL A 91 -4.85 -4.97 15.90
CA VAL A 91 -6.03 -4.83 15.02
C VAL A 91 -5.62 -4.73 13.56
N GLN A 92 -4.49 -4.05 13.28
CA GLN A 92 -3.92 -3.97 11.94
C GLN A 92 -3.64 -5.35 11.35
N ASN A 93 -2.97 -6.23 12.12
CA ASN A 93 -2.67 -7.59 11.68
C ASN A 93 -3.94 -8.43 11.45
N GLN A 94 -4.95 -8.28 12.31
CA GLN A 94 -6.22 -8.98 12.13
C GLN A 94 -6.95 -8.54 10.85
N ILE A 95 -6.96 -7.24 10.57
CA ILE A 95 -7.58 -6.70 9.34
C ILE A 95 -6.77 -7.11 8.10
N ALA A 96 -5.44 -7.15 8.20
CA ALA A 96 -4.56 -7.59 7.11
C ALA A 96 -4.85 -9.05 6.73
N GLN A 97 -4.85 -9.95 7.72
CA GLN A 97 -5.14 -11.36 7.48
C GLN A 97 -6.52 -11.55 6.86
N LEU A 98 -7.53 -10.89 7.42
CA LEU A 98 -8.88 -10.94 6.89
C LEU A 98 -8.98 -10.44 5.44
N LEU A 99 -8.21 -9.41 5.07
CA LEU A 99 -8.16 -8.92 3.69
C LEU A 99 -7.47 -9.91 2.76
N VAL A 100 -6.38 -10.54 3.20
CA VAL A 100 -5.67 -11.57 2.41
C VAL A 100 -6.60 -12.75 2.15
N ASP A 101 -7.22 -13.30 3.20
CA ASP A 101 -8.15 -14.43 3.10
C ASP A 101 -9.30 -14.11 2.12
N LEU A 102 -9.85 -12.91 2.23
CA LEU A 102 -10.96 -12.46 1.40
C LEU A 102 -10.58 -12.25 -0.08
N ILE A 103 -9.37 -11.75 -0.34
CA ILE A 103 -8.82 -11.58 -1.69
C ILE A 103 -8.66 -12.95 -2.36
N GLU A 104 -8.13 -13.93 -1.63
CA GLU A 104 -7.94 -15.30 -2.12
C GLU A 104 -9.29 -16.00 -2.36
N GLU A 105 -10.20 -15.99 -1.38
CA GLU A 105 -11.50 -16.63 -1.48
C GLU A 105 -12.36 -16.08 -2.63
N GLN A 106 -12.30 -14.78 -2.88
CA GLN A 106 -13.10 -14.12 -3.92
C GLN A 106 -12.35 -13.92 -5.23
N ASN A 107 -11.10 -14.37 -5.32
CA ASN A 107 -10.24 -14.22 -6.49
C ASN A 107 -10.21 -12.78 -7.01
N MET A 108 -10.04 -11.81 -6.08
CA MET A 108 -9.99 -10.38 -6.37
C MET A 108 -8.56 -9.89 -6.58
N GLY A 109 -8.36 -8.92 -7.48
CA GLY A 109 -7.14 -8.11 -7.47
C GLY A 109 -7.13 -7.17 -6.26
N CYS A 110 -5.93 -6.91 -5.68
CA CYS A 110 -5.78 -5.92 -4.63
C CYS A 110 -4.57 -5.00 -4.84
N ILE A 111 -4.75 -3.72 -4.55
CA ILE A 111 -3.67 -2.73 -4.48
C ILE A 111 -3.64 -2.18 -3.07
N PHE A 112 -2.56 -2.42 -2.34
CA PHE A 112 -2.29 -1.78 -1.05
C PHE A 112 -1.42 -0.54 -1.24
N ILE A 113 -1.87 0.60 -0.74
CA ILE A 113 -1.10 1.83 -0.63
C ILE A 113 -0.78 2.03 0.85
N GLY A 114 0.50 2.16 1.19
CA GLY A 114 0.93 2.31 2.57
C GLY A 114 2.35 2.86 2.68
N HIS A 115 2.70 3.34 3.86
CA HIS A 115 4.02 3.84 4.20
C HIS A 115 4.82 2.86 5.07
N ASP A 116 4.19 1.84 5.62
CA ASP A 116 4.85 0.75 6.36
C ASP A 116 5.24 -0.37 5.40
N LEU A 117 6.51 -0.38 5.00
CA LEU A 117 7.04 -1.34 4.03
C LEU A 117 7.03 -2.78 4.58
N ALA A 118 7.25 -2.97 5.89
CA ALA A 118 7.21 -4.30 6.51
C ALA A 118 5.80 -4.89 6.43
N PHE A 119 4.78 -4.07 6.74
CA PHE A 119 3.38 -4.46 6.60
C PHE A 119 3.01 -4.76 5.14
N VAL A 120 3.31 -3.85 4.21
CA VAL A 120 3.00 -4.03 2.78
C VAL A 120 3.64 -5.31 2.24
N ARG A 121 4.89 -5.59 2.61
CA ARG A 121 5.60 -6.82 2.23
C ARG A 121 4.90 -8.09 2.73
N SER A 122 4.31 -8.06 3.92
CA SER A 122 3.65 -9.24 4.50
C SER A 122 2.32 -9.60 3.82
N VAL A 123 1.70 -8.67 3.09
CA VAL A 123 0.35 -8.84 2.51
C VAL A 123 0.31 -8.78 0.97
N THR A 124 1.45 -8.54 0.31
CA THR A 124 1.50 -8.37 -1.15
C THR A 124 2.56 -9.26 -1.80
N GLN A 125 2.31 -9.69 -3.03
CA GLN A 125 3.25 -10.46 -3.84
C GLN A 125 4.26 -9.55 -4.57
N ARG A 126 3.87 -8.31 -4.92
CA ARG A 126 4.70 -7.35 -5.64
C ARG A 126 4.63 -5.98 -4.98
N ILE A 127 5.76 -5.28 -4.98
CA ILE A 127 5.89 -3.96 -4.39
C ILE A 127 6.34 -2.96 -5.44
N ALA A 128 5.59 -1.86 -5.57
CA ALA A 128 5.99 -0.69 -6.33
C ALA A 128 6.41 0.42 -5.36
N VAL A 129 7.69 0.72 -5.29
CA VAL A 129 8.21 1.84 -4.50
C VAL A 129 8.06 3.13 -5.28
N MET A 130 7.40 4.12 -4.68
CA MET A 130 7.16 5.43 -5.29
C MET A 130 7.95 6.54 -4.60
N TYR A 131 8.45 7.49 -5.39
CA TYR A 131 9.07 8.71 -4.89
C TYR A 131 8.62 9.91 -5.72
N LEU A 132 8.05 10.92 -5.06
CA LEU A 132 7.52 12.16 -5.70
C LEU A 132 6.63 11.88 -6.93
N GLY A 133 5.70 10.92 -6.80
CA GLY A 133 4.72 10.60 -7.85
C GLY A 133 5.23 9.65 -8.95
N GLY A 134 6.50 9.26 -8.96
CA GLY A 134 7.08 8.31 -9.90
C GLY A 134 7.39 6.96 -9.26
N ILE A 135 7.20 5.85 -9.99
CA ILE A 135 7.67 4.54 -9.59
C ILE A 135 9.19 4.49 -9.79
N VAL A 136 9.94 4.24 -8.73
CA VAL A 136 11.40 4.13 -8.76
C VAL A 136 11.90 2.69 -8.80
N GLU A 137 11.12 1.77 -8.26
CA GLU A 137 11.40 0.33 -8.28
C GLU A 137 10.11 -0.48 -8.23
N LEU A 138 10.05 -1.59 -8.98
CA LEU A 138 8.97 -2.56 -8.97
C LEU A 138 9.60 -3.94 -8.87
N ILE A 139 9.29 -4.69 -7.82
CA ILE A 139 9.95 -5.96 -7.47
C ILE A 139 8.98 -6.90 -6.75
N ASP A 140 9.20 -8.20 -6.82
CA ASP A 140 8.47 -9.16 -6.02
C ASP A 140 8.87 -9.04 -4.54
N SER A 141 7.88 -9.11 -3.64
CA SER A 141 8.06 -8.81 -2.20
C SER A 141 9.06 -9.73 -1.51
N GLU A 142 9.20 -10.99 -1.96
CA GLU A 142 10.16 -11.94 -1.41
C GLU A 142 11.63 -11.57 -1.68
N TYR A 143 11.92 -10.90 -2.82
CA TYR A 143 13.27 -10.51 -3.21
C TYR A 143 13.64 -9.09 -2.78
N LEU A 144 12.71 -8.33 -2.19
CA LEU A 144 12.90 -6.92 -1.88
C LEU A 144 14.14 -6.65 -1.03
N GLU A 145 14.40 -7.44 0.01
CA GLU A 145 15.54 -7.25 0.92
C GLU A 145 16.88 -7.53 0.25
N GLN A 146 16.94 -8.56 -0.58
CA GLN A 146 18.19 -9.09 -1.13
C GLN A 146 18.55 -8.44 -2.45
N GLU A 147 17.54 -8.10 -3.26
CA GLU A 147 17.74 -7.70 -4.66
C GLU A 147 17.37 -6.25 -4.97
N CYS A 148 16.83 -5.48 -4.00
CA CYS A 148 16.52 -4.07 -4.26
C CYS A 148 17.76 -3.30 -4.74
N ARG A 149 17.60 -2.46 -5.78
CA ARG A 149 18.71 -1.76 -6.44
C ARG A 149 18.62 -0.26 -6.31
N HIS A 150 17.40 0.30 -6.23
CA HIS A 150 17.25 1.75 -6.14
C HIS A 150 17.73 2.27 -4.78
N PRO A 151 18.58 3.31 -4.72
CA PRO A 151 19.14 3.84 -3.47
C PRO A 151 18.05 4.30 -2.45
N TYR A 152 16.90 4.75 -2.93
CA TYR A 152 15.78 5.12 -2.06
C TYR A 152 15.15 3.88 -1.40
N THR A 153 14.92 2.80 -2.15
CA THR A 153 14.39 1.53 -1.61
C THR A 153 15.31 0.96 -0.53
N LYS A 154 16.62 0.97 -0.80
CA LYS A 154 17.64 0.55 0.19
C LYS A 154 17.58 1.38 1.46
N ALA A 155 17.42 2.70 1.32
CA ALA A 155 17.31 3.59 2.47
C ALA A 155 16.02 3.38 3.27
N LEU A 156 14.90 3.06 2.62
CA LEU A 156 13.64 2.69 3.30
C LEU A 156 13.80 1.39 4.09
N LEU A 157 14.40 0.35 3.50
CA LEU A 157 14.67 -0.92 4.17
C LEU A 157 15.55 -0.74 5.38
N ASN A 158 16.65 -0.01 5.25
CA ASN A 158 17.57 0.25 6.37
C ASN A 158 16.88 0.96 7.55
N SER A 159 15.89 1.79 7.29
CA SER A 159 15.14 2.46 8.36
C SER A 159 14.21 1.53 9.16
N ILE A 160 13.85 0.37 8.61
CA ILE A 160 13.00 -0.64 9.28
C ILE A 160 13.85 -1.57 10.16
N PHE A 161 14.99 -2.03 9.63
CA PHE A 161 15.84 -3.02 10.31
C PHE A 161 16.58 -2.47 11.53
N ASP A 162 16.69 -1.16 11.65
CA ASP A 162 17.45 -0.52 12.71
C ASP A 162 16.82 -0.64 14.12
N VAL A 163 15.56 -1.03 14.21
CA VAL A 163 14.87 -1.29 15.49
C VAL A 163 15.29 -2.64 16.11
N TYR A 164 15.85 -3.56 15.31
CA TYR A 164 16.17 -4.93 15.73
C TYR A 164 17.64 -5.31 15.62
N CYS A 165 18.49 -4.46 15.07
CA CYS A 165 19.91 -4.74 14.90
C CYS A 165 20.76 -4.15 16.02
N ASP A 166 21.80 -4.91 16.45
CA ASP A 166 22.82 -4.45 17.41
C ASP A 166 23.45 -3.12 16.95
N GLN A 167 23.54 -2.15 17.89
CA GLN A 167 23.91 -0.74 17.73
C GLN A 167 25.31 -0.45 17.15
N LYS A 168 25.88 -1.30 16.29
CA LYS A 168 27.24 -1.14 15.76
C LYS A 168 27.36 -0.62 14.33
N GLU A 169 26.27 -0.55 13.59
CA GLU A 169 26.29 0.08 12.25
C GLU A 169 25.66 1.47 12.30
N GLU A 170 26.38 2.49 11.81
CA GLU A 170 25.86 3.86 11.73
C GLU A 170 24.56 3.88 10.91
N ILE A 171 23.46 4.25 11.58
CA ILE A 171 22.16 4.50 10.95
C ILE A 171 22.36 5.47 9.80
N GLN A 172 22.23 5.00 8.58
CA GLN A 172 22.36 5.83 7.40
C GLN A 172 21.05 6.58 7.10
N LEU A 173 20.70 7.52 7.97
CA LEU A 173 19.55 8.40 7.76
C LEU A 173 19.65 9.13 6.41
N LEU A 174 18.53 9.20 5.71
CA LEU A 174 18.38 10.03 4.51
C LEU A 174 18.60 11.50 4.87
N LYS A 175 19.65 12.12 4.37
CA LYS A 175 19.95 13.54 4.61
C LYS A 175 18.95 14.44 3.86
N GLY A 176 18.47 15.47 4.55
CA GLY A 176 17.61 16.52 4.00
C GLY A 176 16.12 16.15 3.87
N GLU A 177 15.29 17.17 3.76
CA GLU A 177 13.85 17.03 3.53
C GLU A 177 13.54 16.63 2.07
N PRO A 178 12.43 15.91 1.83
CA PRO A 178 11.97 15.67 0.46
C PRO A 178 11.72 17.02 -0.25
N PRO A 179 12.15 17.19 -1.49
CA PRO A 179 11.83 18.41 -2.23
C PRO A 179 10.32 18.52 -2.45
N SER A 180 9.84 19.76 -2.57
CA SER A 180 8.42 20.00 -2.85
C SER A 180 8.01 19.34 -4.17
N PRO A 181 6.89 18.59 -4.20
CA PRO A 181 6.39 17.99 -5.44
C PRO A 181 6.00 19.02 -6.51
N LEU A 182 5.85 20.30 -6.11
CA LEU A 182 5.57 21.42 -7.04
C LEU A 182 6.84 21.96 -7.72
N GLN A 183 8.04 21.57 -7.26
CA GLN A 183 9.32 21.99 -7.82
C GLN A 183 10.06 20.81 -8.45
N LEU A 184 9.43 20.17 -9.43
CA LEU A 184 10.03 19.06 -10.18
C LEU A 184 11.26 19.59 -10.93
N GLN A 185 12.42 18.96 -10.68
CA GLN A 185 13.66 19.23 -11.37
C GLN A 185 13.73 18.38 -12.65
N SER A 186 14.56 18.81 -13.60
CA SER A 186 14.74 18.11 -14.89
C SER A 186 15.34 16.71 -14.76
N GLY A 187 16.05 16.42 -13.64
CA GLY A 187 16.76 15.17 -13.41
C GLY A 187 16.03 14.17 -12.53
N CYS A 188 16.78 13.23 -11.97
CA CYS A 188 16.28 12.23 -11.03
C CYS A 188 15.70 12.92 -9.78
N PRO A 189 14.44 12.65 -9.40
CA PRO A 189 13.82 13.28 -8.22
C PRO A 189 14.57 13.02 -6.91
N PHE A 190 15.29 11.88 -6.83
CA PHE A 190 16.05 11.49 -5.66
C PHE A 190 17.49 12.02 -5.65
N ALA A 191 17.98 12.66 -6.72
CA ALA A 191 19.37 13.07 -6.88
C ALA A 191 19.96 13.83 -5.69
N LYS A 192 19.22 14.81 -5.13
CA LYS A 192 19.68 15.63 -3.98
C LYS A 192 19.92 14.83 -2.69
N ARG A 193 19.27 13.70 -2.54
CA ARG A 193 19.34 12.83 -1.33
C ARG A 193 20.11 11.55 -1.58
N CYS A 194 20.51 11.30 -2.84
CA CYS A 194 21.20 10.09 -3.26
C CYS A 194 22.71 10.21 -2.99
N LYS A 195 23.25 9.30 -2.16
CA LYS A 195 24.70 9.24 -1.89
C LYS A 195 25.53 8.85 -3.13
N SER A 196 24.91 8.13 -4.08
CA SER A 196 25.52 7.68 -5.33
C SER A 196 25.10 8.54 -6.52
N CYS A 197 24.80 9.84 -6.29
CA CYS A 197 24.35 10.75 -7.33
C CYS A 197 25.49 11.00 -8.34
N MET A 198 25.17 10.83 -9.64
CA MET A 198 26.06 11.14 -10.77
C MET A 198 25.60 12.43 -11.48
N GLU A 199 26.46 13.04 -12.32
CA GLU A 199 26.07 14.23 -13.11
C GLU A 199 24.82 13.95 -13.97
N GLN A 200 24.76 12.79 -14.61
CA GLN A 200 23.60 12.39 -15.41
C GLN A 200 22.28 12.40 -14.60
N CYS A 201 22.34 12.12 -13.28
CA CYS A 201 21.16 12.18 -12.41
C CYS A 201 20.60 13.60 -12.22
N LYS A 202 21.43 14.63 -12.42
CA LYS A 202 21.02 16.04 -12.31
C LYS A 202 20.35 16.54 -13.59
N GLU A 203 20.72 15.96 -14.72
CA GLU A 203 20.31 16.43 -16.05
C GLU A 203 19.13 15.66 -16.63
N SER A 204 19.04 14.36 -16.35
CA SER A 204 18.10 13.45 -16.98
C SER A 204 17.28 12.65 -15.99
N LEU A 205 16.00 12.38 -16.33
CA LEU A 205 15.12 11.50 -15.58
C LEU A 205 15.39 10.04 -15.96
N PRO A 206 15.79 9.17 -14.99
CA PRO A 206 15.97 7.75 -15.28
C PRO A 206 14.63 7.11 -15.62
N GLN A 207 14.61 6.33 -16.71
CA GLN A 207 13.43 5.56 -17.10
C GLN A 207 13.36 4.26 -16.30
N LEU A 208 12.14 3.80 -16.02
CA LEU A 208 11.90 2.49 -15.41
C LEU A 208 12.28 1.40 -16.42
N LYS A 209 13.32 0.61 -16.14
CA LYS A 209 13.86 -0.44 -17.02
C LYS A 209 13.88 -1.77 -16.28
N GLU A 210 13.60 -2.84 -16.99
CA GLU A 210 13.74 -4.19 -16.47
C GLU A 210 15.22 -4.53 -16.32
N VAL A 211 15.60 -4.98 -15.11
CA VAL A 211 16.99 -5.32 -14.74
C VAL A 211 17.16 -6.82 -14.50
N SER A 212 16.07 -7.51 -14.18
CA SER A 212 15.92 -8.97 -14.16
C SER A 212 14.43 -9.29 -14.34
N ALA A 213 14.08 -10.54 -14.57
CA ALA A 213 12.70 -10.95 -14.83
C ALA A 213 11.73 -10.41 -13.77
N GLY A 214 10.79 -9.56 -14.20
CA GLY A 214 9.78 -8.93 -13.31
C GLY A 214 10.28 -7.82 -12.39
N HIS A 215 11.60 -7.54 -12.34
CA HIS A 215 12.21 -6.49 -11.53
C HIS A 215 12.57 -5.27 -12.39
N PHE A 216 11.96 -4.12 -12.10
CA PHE A 216 12.14 -2.88 -12.83
C PHE A 216 12.70 -1.80 -11.91
N VAL A 217 13.66 -1.00 -12.41
CA VAL A 217 14.33 0.05 -11.63
C VAL A 217 14.52 1.31 -12.47
N ALA A 218 14.18 2.47 -11.91
CA ALA A 218 14.42 3.78 -12.50
C ALA A 218 15.70 4.40 -11.93
N CYS A 219 16.86 3.84 -12.26
CA CYS A 219 18.16 4.31 -11.77
C CYS A 219 19.28 4.10 -12.80
N PHE A 220 20.13 5.10 -13.01
CA PHE A 220 21.26 4.98 -13.94
C PHE A 220 22.37 4.04 -13.44
N LEU A 221 22.45 3.78 -12.13
CA LEU A 221 23.40 2.81 -11.55
C LEU A 221 23.18 1.39 -12.06
N THR A 222 21.94 1.03 -12.43
CA THR A 222 21.60 -0.32 -12.87
C THR A 222 22.01 -0.62 -14.33
N GLY A 223 22.33 0.41 -15.12
CA GLY A 223 22.85 0.26 -16.49
C GLY A 223 24.37 0.04 -16.57
N GLN A 224 25.07 0.17 -15.46
CA GLN A 224 26.49 -0.13 -15.35
C GLN A 224 26.64 -1.56 -14.82
N THR A 225 26.33 -2.56 -15.65
CA THR A 225 26.85 -3.92 -15.42
C THR A 225 28.37 -3.80 -15.39
N SER A 226 28.93 -3.92 -14.20
CA SER A 226 30.36 -4.04 -13.99
C SER A 226 30.89 -5.21 -14.82
N HIS A 227 31.58 -4.94 -15.92
CA HIS A 227 32.67 -5.77 -16.34
C HIS A 227 33.75 -5.71 -15.25
N ARG A 228 33.54 -6.45 -14.15
CA ARG A 228 34.64 -6.95 -13.37
C ARG A 228 35.05 -8.24 -14.06
N GLU A 229 35.90 -8.05 -15.08
CA GLU A 229 36.74 -9.09 -15.55
C GLU A 229 37.50 -9.70 -14.37
N GLU A 230 37.43 -11.02 -14.30
CA GLU A 230 38.34 -11.85 -13.52
C GLU A 230 39.78 -11.53 -13.89
N GLN A 231 40.58 -11.10 -12.93
CA GLN A 231 42.04 -11.20 -12.95
C GLN A 231 42.50 -11.83 -11.65
#